data_fefcbf3e81389d1a44db7e35232e5dda
#
_entry.id   fefcbf3e81389d1a44db7e35232e5dda
#
_cell.length_a   1.000
_cell.length_b   1.000
_cell.length_c   1.000
_cell.angle_alpha   90.00
_cell.angle_beta   90.00
_cell.angle_gamma   90.00
#
_symmetry.space_group_name_H-M   'P 1'
#
loop_
_entity.id
_entity.type
_entity.pdbx_description
1 polymer ?
#
loop_
_entity_poly.entity_id
_entity_poly.type
_entity_poly.pdbx_seq_one_letter_code
_entity_poly.pdbx_strand_id
1 'polypeptide(L)'
;MEFDYKALGLKVGLEIHRQLDTKKLFSPVPSELHDEVDFTVERRLRPTMSELGEIDQAALEEFKKGRAFVYEGNYKYSDLVYLDEEPPHLPDEEALRVALQITYLLNAVPVDEVHFMRKIVIDGSNVSGFQRTAIVGVNGKVDTPWGSVGIPTICLEEDACRIIEQGDKRVVYRLDRLGIPLIEISTTPDIHHPEQAKVVAKFIGDALRATRKVKRGLGTIRQDLNVSIKGGARVEIKGVQELDMIPVIIEREVERQLNLIKIKEELEKRGAKEEELKEEFYDVSDIFANTGSKIIASTLKRGGKVLAVKLPKFRGLIGSEIQPGRRLGTEMADRAKKYVKGIFHIDELPNYGISREEVDMVIERLNLGELDAFVLVAAEEEVAKNALREVLQRAREAIRGVPEETRRALPDGNTQYMRPLPGKARMYPETDIPPIFVSEELKKEILENLPEYPQARVERYIKEYGID
;
A
#
# COMPACT_ATOMS: atom_id res chain seq x y z
N MET A 1 -26.44 7.00 -3.85
CA MET A 1 -27.24 6.07 -2.99
C MET A 1 -26.39 5.87 -1.75
N GLU A 2 -26.89 6.26 -0.60
CA GLU A 2 -26.16 6.09 0.65
C GLU A 2 -26.25 4.62 1.10
N PHE A 3 -25.11 3.99 1.37
CA PHE A 3 -25.07 2.61 1.84
C PHE A 3 -25.44 2.53 3.32
N ASP A 4 -26.13 1.47 3.71
CA ASP A 4 -26.28 1.12 5.12
C ASP A 4 -25.01 0.42 5.61
N TYR A 5 -24.02 1.20 6.02
CA TYR A 5 -22.71 0.70 6.42
C TYR A 5 -22.75 -0.24 7.63
N LYS A 6 -23.73 -0.07 8.52
CA LYS A 6 -23.93 -0.94 9.67
C LYS A 6 -24.40 -2.33 9.24
N ALA A 7 -25.38 -2.38 8.34
CA ALA A 7 -25.85 -3.64 7.78
C ALA A 7 -24.78 -4.36 6.96
N LEU A 8 -23.94 -3.59 6.25
CA LEU A 8 -22.80 -4.12 5.49
C LEU A 8 -21.63 -4.59 6.37
N GLY A 9 -21.65 -4.30 7.66
CA GLY A 9 -20.57 -4.65 8.58
C GLY A 9 -19.25 -3.96 8.22
N LEU A 10 -19.30 -2.69 7.80
CA LEU A 10 -18.10 -1.92 7.46
C LEU A 10 -17.16 -1.85 8.66
N LYS A 11 -15.90 -2.19 8.41
CA LYS A 11 -14.78 -2.00 9.32
C LYS A 11 -13.66 -1.27 8.61
N VAL A 12 -13.20 -0.18 9.23
CA VAL A 12 -12.08 0.61 8.74
C VAL A 12 -11.06 0.76 9.85
N GLY A 13 -9.79 0.58 9.51
CA GLY A 13 -8.65 0.96 10.32
C GLY A 13 -7.81 2.01 9.59
N LEU A 14 -7.17 2.88 10.34
CA LEU A 14 -6.23 3.87 9.83
C LEU A 14 -4.82 3.53 10.28
N GLU A 15 -3.86 3.81 9.41
CA GLU A 15 -2.44 3.79 9.72
C GLU A 15 -1.83 5.10 9.23
N ILE A 16 -1.25 5.87 10.14
CA ILE A 16 -0.71 7.19 9.86
C ILE A 16 0.77 7.21 10.22
N HIS A 17 1.60 7.61 9.26
CA HIS A 17 3.03 7.85 9.43
C HIS A 17 3.30 9.34 9.26
N ARG A 18 4.00 9.94 10.21
CA ARG A 18 4.39 11.35 10.16
C ARG A 18 5.83 11.54 10.52
N GLN A 19 6.59 12.25 9.67
CA GLN A 19 7.96 12.65 9.98
C GLN A 19 7.97 13.73 11.06
N LEU A 20 8.89 13.58 12.03
CA LEU A 20 9.15 14.58 13.04
C LEU A 20 10.18 15.62 12.53
N ASP A 21 10.07 16.83 13.01
CA ASP A 21 10.99 17.93 12.72
C ASP A 21 12.07 18.04 13.80
N THR A 22 12.89 17.02 13.87
CA THR A 22 14.02 16.87 14.80
C THR A 22 15.26 16.48 14.01
N LYS A 23 16.38 16.20 14.70
CA LYS A 23 17.52 15.51 14.09
C LYS A 23 17.13 14.09 13.70
N LYS A 24 18.00 13.40 12.95
CA LYS A 24 17.83 11.97 12.69
C LYS A 24 17.79 11.18 14.00
N LEU A 25 17.12 10.04 13.98
CA LEU A 25 16.78 9.33 15.22
C LEU A 25 18.03 8.76 15.93
N PHE A 26 18.99 8.23 15.19
CA PHE A 26 20.14 7.53 15.75
C PHE A 26 21.49 8.16 15.40
N SER A 27 21.48 9.43 15.00
CA SER A 27 22.67 10.19 14.63
C SER A 27 22.37 11.69 14.73
N PRO A 28 23.36 12.54 15.05
CA PRO A 28 23.16 13.97 15.19
C PRO A 28 23.02 14.72 13.85
N VAL A 29 23.06 14.06 12.71
CA VAL A 29 22.93 14.72 11.41
C VAL A 29 21.52 15.30 11.21
N PRO A 30 21.41 16.42 10.43
CA PRO A 30 20.12 17.04 10.15
C PRO A 30 19.18 16.12 9.38
N SER A 31 17.90 16.19 9.67
CA SER A 31 16.84 15.42 8.99
C SER A 31 16.22 16.24 7.85
N GLU A 32 16.98 16.52 6.82
CA GLU A 32 16.59 17.33 5.67
C GLU A 32 16.79 16.57 4.35
N LEU A 33 15.88 16.77 3.41
CA LEU A 33 16.02 16.25 2.05
C LEU A 33 16.92 17.20 1.24
N HIS A 34 17.72 16.62 0.34
CA HIS A 34 18.63 17.38 -0.53
C HIS A 34 18.85 16.66 -1.85
N ASP A 35 19.26 17.39 -2.87
CA ASP A 35 19.56 16.84 -4.19
C ASP A 35 21.06 16.72 -4.50
N GLU A 36 21.91 17.28 -3.65
CA GLU A 36 23.36 17.17 -3.78
C GLU A 36 23.85 15.78 -3.36
N VAL A 37 24.72 15.19 -4.17
CA VAL A 37 25.33 13.88 -3.94
C VAL A 37 26.84 14.02 -3.91
N ASP A 38 27.46 13.65 -2.79
CA ASP A 38 28.92 13.69 -2.62
C ASP A 38 29.54 12.30 -2.86
N PHE A 39 28.80 11.23 -2.58
CA PHE A 39 29.29 9.87 -2.72
C PHE A 39 28.17 8.89 -3.06
N THR A 40 28.56 7.74 -3.59
CA THR A 40 27.67 6.60 -3.83
C THR A 40 28.30 5.32 -3.28
N VAL A 41 27.47 4.43 -2.75
CA VAL A 41 27.86 3.10 -2.26
C VAL A 41 26.95 2.06 -2.88
N GLU A 42 27.51 1.00 -3.42
CA GLU A 42 26.75 -0.13 -3.94
C GLU A 42 26.73 -1.28 -2.91
N ARG A 43 25.57 -1.83 -2.67
CA ARG A 43 25.34 -2.97 -1.77
C ARG A 43 24.45 -4.02 -2.42
N ARG A 44 24.60 -5.25 -1.93
CA ARG A 44 23.69 -6.36 -2.25
C ARG A 44 23.23 -6.98 -0.95
N LEU A 45 21.92 -7.06 -0.78
CA LEU A 45 21.36 -7.73 0.38
C LEU A 45 21.58 -9.23 0.29
N ARG A 46 21.90 -9.84 1.42
CA ARG A 46 21.96 -11.30 1.58
C ARG A 46 20.86 -11.73 2.54
N PRO A 47 20.04 -12.73 2.17
CA PRO A 47 19.09 -13.28 3.11
C PRO A 47 19.86 -13.94 4.26
N THR A 48 19.50 -13.59 5.49
CA THR A 48 20.01 -14.22 6.70
C THR A 48 19.05 -15.30 7.16
N MET A 49 19.58 -16.39 7.68
CA MET A 49 18.75 -17.40 8.36
C MET A 49 18.28 -16.88 9.71
N SER A 50 17.03 -17.17 10.07
CA SER A 50 16.53 -16.97 11.41
C SER A 50 17.23 -17.90 12.40
N GLU A 51 17.09 -17.64 13.69
CA GLU A 51 17.59 -18.53 14.77
C GLU A 51 17.01 -19.95 14.65
N LEU A 52 15.86 -20.10 14.00
CA LEU A 52 15.21 -21.39 13.72
C LEU A 52 15.70 -22.05 12.42
N GLY A 53 16.69 -21.47 11.74
CA GLY A 53 17.24 -21.99 10.50
C GLY A 53 16.37 -21.76 9.26
N GLU A 54 15.34 -20.92 9.38
CA GLU A 54 14.45 -20.58 8.26
C GLU A 54 14.90 -19.30 7.56
N ILE A 55 14.88 -19.32 6.23
CA ILE A 55 15.12 -18.14 5.40
C ILE A 55 13.75 -17.58 5.00
N ASP A 56 13.58 -16.26 5.13
CA ASP A 56 12.38 -15.57 4.63
C ASP A 56 12.27 -15.77 3.11
N GLN A 57 11.14 -16.32 2.65
CA GLN A 57 10.93 -16.64 1.24
C GLN A 57 10.94 -15.38 0.36
N ALA A 58 10.40 -14.27 0.86
CA ALA A 58 10.40 -13.01 0.14
C ALA A 58 11.82 -12.43 0.02
N ALA A 59 12.64 -12.54 1.08
CA ALA A 59 14.05 -12.17 1.05
C ALA A 59 14.84 -13.04 0.07
N LEU A 60 14.54 -14.33 0.02
CA LEU A 60 15.17 -15.27 -0.93
C LEU A 60 14.79 -14.96 -2.38
N GLU A 61 13.53 -14.60 -2.63
CA GLU A 61 13.08 -14.19 -3.97
C GLU A 61 13.73 -12.89 -4.42
N GLU A 62 13.83 -11.91 -3.52
CA GLU A 62 14.52 -10.65 -3.82
C GLU A 62 16.02 -10.88 -4.10
N PHE A 63 16.65 -11.74 -3.31
CA PHE A 63 18.04 -12.13 -3.55
C PHE A 63 18.24 -12.84 -4.91
N LYS A 64 17.30 -13.70 -5.31
CA LYS A 64 17.33 -14.38 -6.62
C LYS A 64 17.23 -13.40 -7.79
N LYS A 65 16.62 -12.25 -7.62
CA LYS A 65 16.58 -11.18 -8.64
C LYS A 65 17.96 -10.59 -8.92
N GLY A 66 18.92 -10.75 -8.00
CA GLY A 66 20.30 -10.30 -8.14
C GLY A 66 20.44 -8.78 -8.27
N ARG A 67 19.46 -8.00 -7.78
CA ARG A 67 19.49 -6.54 -7.87
C ARG A 67 20.60 -5.94 -7.02
N ALA A 68 21.26 -4.94 -7.58
CA ALA A 68 22.17 -4.08 -6.84
C ALA A 68 21.41 -2.87 -6.27
N PHE A 69 21.75 -2.46 -5.06
CA PHE A 69 21.23 -1.27 -4.43
C PHE A 69 22.34 -0.22 -4.36
N VAL A 70 22.11 0.92 -4.98
CA VAL A 70 23.03 2.06 -4.98
C VAL A 70 22.50 3.12 -4.05
N TYR A 71 23.31 3.51 -3.06
CA TYR A 71 22.96 4.51 -2.07
C TYR A 71 23.75 5.80 -2.34
N GLU A 72 23.02 6.87 -2.60
CA GLU A 72 23.57 8.22 -2.80
C GLU A 72 23.54 8.96 -1.45
N GLY A 73 24.64 9.55 -1.07
CA GLY A 73 24.77 10.29 0.18
C GLY A 73 25.44 11.65 0.02
N ASN A 74 25.29 12.46 1.07
CA ASN A 74 25.92 13.76 1.21
C ASN A 74 26.55 13.84 2.60
N TYR A 75 27.80 14.32 2.71
CA TYR A 75 28.53 14.35 3.98
C TYR A 75 27.89 15.20 5.07
N LYS A 76 27.03 16.14 4.72
CA LYS A 76 26.29 16.96 5.69
C LYS A 76 25.07 16.26 6.28
N TYR A 77 24.42 15.39 5.50
CA TYR A 77 23.11 14.80 5.82
C TYR A 77 23.13 13.28 5.98
N SER A 78 24.31 12.68 5.87
CA SER A 78 24.49 11.24 6.03
C SER A 78 25.81 10.97 6.77
N ASP A 79 25.84 9.91 7.53
CA ASP A 79 27.04 9.43 8.24
C ASP A 79 27.18 7.92 8.14
N LEU A 80 28.18 7.37 8.83
CA LEU A 80 28.47 5.94 8.79
C LEU A 80 27.40 5.08 9.50
N VAL A 81 26.61 5.65 10.40
CA VAL A 81 25.47 4.96 11.03
C VAL A 81 24.47 4.52 9.96
N TYR A 82 24.15 5.40 9.01
CA TYR A 82 23.16 5.13 7.94
C TYR A 82 23.73 4.34 6.76
N LEU A 83 25.03 4.10 6.78
CA LEU A 83 25.69 3.13 5.89
C LEU A 83 25.88 1.75 6.53
N ASP A 84 25.39 1.58 7.76
CA ASP A 84 25.57 0.37 8.57
C ASP A 84 27.05 0.03 8.82
N GLU A 85 27.89 1.06 8.96
CA GLU A 85 29.33 0.95 9.21
C GLU A 85 29.73 1.39 10.63
N GLU A 86 28.81 1.98 11.37
CA GLU A 86 28.93 2.34 12.79
C GLU A 86 27.68 1.92 13.55
N PRO A 87 27.78 1.57 14.83
CA PRO A 87 26.62 1.36 15.69
C PRO A 87 25.78 2.63 15.78
N PRO A 88 24.45 2.50 15.96
CA PRO A 88 23.57 3.65 16.17
C PRO A 88 23.92 4.37 17.47
N HIS A 89 23.74 5.68 17.49
CA HIS A 89 23.74 6.46 18.71
C HIS A 89 22.46 6.17 19.52
N LEU A 90 22.41 6.67 20.76
CA LEU A 90 21.16 6.68 21.51
C LEU A 90 20.09 7.48 20.74
N PRO A 91 18.82 7.12 20.86
CA PRO A 91 17.74 7.83 20.19
C PRO A 91 17.75 9.31 20.51
N ASP A 92 17.44 10.13 19.53
CA ASP A 92 17.31 11.58 19.71
C ASP A 92 16.28 11.90 20.80
N GLU A 93 16.75 12.61 21.82
CA GLU A 93 15.94 12.91 23.01
C GLU A 93 14.71 13.77 22.67
N GLU A 94 14.87 14.72 21.74
CA GLU A 94 13.75 15.55 21.30
C GLU A 94 12.68 14.71 20.57
N ALA A 95 13.09 13.80 19.70
CA ALA A 95 12.17 12.90 19.01
C ALA A 95 11.39 12.02 20.01
N LEU A 96 12.05 11.51 21.03
CA LEU A 96 11.39 10.74 22.08
C LEU A 96 10.39 11.58 22.88
N ARG A 97 10.76 12.81 23.25
CA ARG A 97 9.86 13.74 23.95
C ARG A 97 8.62 14.07 23.12
N VAL A 98 8.79 14.33 21.84
CA VAL A 98 7.66 14.58 20.92
C VAL A 98 6.76 13.34 20.82
N ALA A 99 7.34 12.15 20.72
CA ALA A 99 6.57 10.90 20.69
C ALA A 99 5.74 10.68 21.96
N LEU A 100 6.29 11.03 23.15
CA LEU A 100 5.56 10.97 24.42
C LEU A 100 4.45 12.04 24.52
N GLN A 101 4.68 13.25 24.00
CA GLN A 101 3.61 14.26 23.87
C GLN A 101 2.45 13.75 23.02
N ILE A 102 2.75 13.17 21.87
CA ILE A 102 1.74 12.59 20.98
C ILE A 102 0.97 11.47 21.69
N THR A 103 1.66 10.65 22.47
CA THR A 103 1.04 9.59 23.28
C THR A 103 -0.04 10.15 24.19
N TYR A 104 0.26 11.18 24.95
CA TYR A 104 -0.73 11.82 25.83
C TYR A 104 -1.85 12.53 25.05
N LEU A 105 -1.53 13.23 23.97
CA LEU A 105 -2.52 13.91 23.14
C LEU A 105 -3.53 12.95 22.49
N LEU A 106 -3.15 11.69 22.28
CA LEU A 106 -4.01 10.63 21.77
C LEU A 106 -4.66 9.79 22.89
N ASN A 107 -4.67 10.28 24.11
CA ASN A 107 -5.23 9.59 25.28
C ASN A 107 -4.64 8.19 25.50
N ALA A 108 -3.40 8.00 25.11
CA ALA A 108 -2.67 6.76 25.28
C ALA A 108 -1.81 6.80 26.55
N VAL A 109 -1.33 5.65 26.96
CA VAL A 109 -0.47 5.47 28.12
C VAL A 109 0.99 5.31 27.64
N PRO A 110 1.93 6.16 28.07
CA PRO A 110 3.32 5.95 27.72
C PRO A 110 3.86 4.67 28.36
N VAL A 111 4.75 3.99 27.66
CA VAL A 111 5.47 2.82 28.20
C VAL A 111 6.49 3.25 29.24
N ASP A 112 6.80 2.38 30.18
CA ASP A 112 7.85 2.63 31.20
C ASP A 112 9.26 2.45 30.64
N GLU A 113 9.38 1.58 29.66
CA GLU A 113 10.63 1.28 28.97
C GLU A 113 10.40 1.25 27.46
N VAL A 114 11.23 1.96 26.70
CA VAL A 114 11.24 1.94 25.23
C VAL A 114 12.28 0.93 24.77
N HIS A 115 11.80 -0.10 24.07
CA HIS A 115 12.62 -1.14 23.47
C HIS A 115 12.57 -1.04 21.96
N PHE A 116 13.68 -0.76 21.32
CA PHE A 116 13.76 -0.80 19.86
C PHE A 116 13.82 -2.23 19.37
N MET A 117 13.09 -2.48 18.27
CA MET A 117 13.07 -3.73 17.54
C MET A 117 13.59 -3.50 16.14
N ARG A 118 14.12 -4.56 15.51
CA ARG A 118 14.49 -4.59 14.09
C ARG A 118 13.33 -5.18 13.30
N LYS A 119 12.65 -4.37 12.51
CA LYS A 119 11.63 -4.82 11.57
C LYS A 119 12.29 -5.10 10.23
N ILE A 120 12.31 -6.36 9.81
CA ILE A 120 12.99 -6.80 8.58
C ILE A 120 12.43 -6.10 7.35
N VAL A 121 13.31 -5.54 6.53
CA VAL A 121 12.99 -4.87 5.25
C VAL A 121 13.93 -5.43 4.18
N ILE A 122 13.34 -5.96 3.11
CA ILE A 122 14.07 -6.75 2.09
C ILE A 122 14.26 -6.04 0.76
N ASP A 123 13.64 -4.87 0.56
CA ASP A 123 13.65 -4.15 -0.71
C ASP A 123 14.85 -3.21 -0.90
N GLY A 124 15.77 -3.18 0.05
CA GLY A 124 16.94 -2.32 0.05
C GLY A 124 16.71 -0.89 0.55
N SER A 125 15.48 -0.52 0.88
CA SER A 125 15.14 0.84 1.37
C SER A 125 15.77 1.18 2.73
N ASN A 126 16.23 0.18 3.46
CA ASN A 126 17.07 0.33 4.66
C ASN A 126 18.40 -0.37 4.41
N VAL A 127 19.50 0.36 4.50
CA VAL A 127 20.85 -0.16 4.22
C VAL A 127 21.19 -1.38 5.10
N SER A 128 20.77 -1.34 6.38
CA SER A 128 20.94 -2.44 7.33
C SER A 128 20.08 -3.68 7.06
N GLY A 129 19.07 -3.57 6.20
CA GLY A 129 18.09 -4.63 5.96
C GLY A 129 16.96 -4.69 6.99
N PHE A 130 16.86 -3.73 7.88
CA PHE A 130 15.79 -3.60 8.86
C PHE A 130 15.50 -2.14 9.21
N GLN A 131 14.26 -1.90 9.67
CA GLN A 131 13.83 -0.62 10.22
C GLN A 131 13.79 -0.72 11.75
N ARG A 132 14.46 0.19 12.46
CA ARG A 132 14.36 0.28 13.91
C ARG A 132 13.05 0.93 14.30
N THR A 133 12.28 0.24 15.13
CA THR A 133 10.96 0.69 15.58
C THR A 133 10.74 0.34 17.05
N ALA A 134 10.11 1.23 17.80
CA ALA A 134 9.78 1.01 19.19
C ALA A 134 8.37 1.47 19.52
N ILE A 135 7.67 0.74 20.38
CA ILE A 135 6.42 1.20 20.97
C ILE A 135 6.73 2.23 22.04
N VAL A 136 6.09 3.39 21.95
CA VAL A 136 6.23 4.48 22.96
C VAL A 136 4.93 4.72 23.72
N GLY A 137 3.78 4.35 23.17
CA GLY A 137 2.49 4.48 23.82
C GLY A 137 1.54 3.36 23.44
N VAL A 138 0.60 3.06 24.32
CA VAL A 138 -0.39 2.00 24.18
C VAL A 138 -1.76 2.46 24.64
N ASN A 139 -2.81 1.77 24.19
CA ASN A 139 -4.18 1.94 24.66
C ASN A 139 -4.72 3.36 24.54
N GLY A 140 -4.41 4.04 23.44
CA GLY A 140 -5.02 5.32 23.11
C GLY A 140 -6.45 5.17 22.59
N LYS A 141 -7.13 6.29 22.47
CA LYS A 141 -8.48 6.33 21.90
C LYS A 141 -8.83 7.69 21.32
N VAL A 142 -9.75 7.67 20.38
CA VAL A 142 -10.41 8.85 19.83
C VAL A 142 -11.90 8.67 19.99
N ASP A 143 -12.56 9.61 20.63
CA ASP A 143 -14.03 9.61 20.74
C ASP A 143 -14.64 10.36 19.55
N THR A 144 -15.65 9.75 18.94
CA THR A 144 -16.36 10.29 17.77
C THR A 144 -17.87 10.24 17.99
N PRO A 145 -18.67 10.99 17.20
CA PRO A 145 -20.14 10.87 17.24
C PRO A 145 -20.69 9.46 16.95
N TRP A 146 -19.89 8.61 16.33
CA TRP A 146 -20.24 7.20 16.02
C TRP A 146 -19.69 6.18 17.04
N GLY A 147 -18.99 6.65 18.07
CA GLY A 147 -18.35 5.81 19.08
C GLY A 147 -16.85 6.02 19.19
N SER A 148 -16.24 5.36 20.15
CA SER A 148 -14.79 5.42 20.39
C SER A 148 -14.04 4.49 19.43
N VAL A 149 -12.88 4.97 18.97
CA VAL A 149 -11.94 4.21 18.16
C VAL A 149 -10.63 4.05 18.93
N GLY A 150 -10.17 2.81 19.10
CA GLY A 150 -8.94 2.51 19.83
C GLY A 150 -7.69 2.83 19.01
N ILE A 151 -6.63 3.23 19.72
CA ILE A 151 -5.26 3.36 19.19
C ILE A 151 -4.39 2.40 20.01
N PRO A 152 -4.22 1.14 19.57
CA PRO A 152 -3.55 0.14 20.37
C PRO A 152 -2.08 0.47 20.59
N THR A 153 -1.40 1.03 19.59
CA THR A 153 0.03 1.35 19.67
C THR A 153 0.36 2.66 18.99
N ILE A 154 1.34 3.36 19.55
CA ILE A 154 2.03 4.49 18.95
C ILE A 154 3.50 4.13 18.92
N CYS A 155 4.11 4.14 17.72
CA CYS A 155 5.50 3.75 17.53
C CYS A 155 6.36 4.94 17.11
N LEU A 156 7.59 4.95 17.57
CA LEU A 156 8.68 5.80 17.10
C LEU A 156 9.63 4.92 16.28
N GLU A 157 9.87 5.31 15.04
CA GLU A 157 10.70 4.56 14.12
C GLU A 157 11.51 5.48 13.22
N GLU A 158 12.41 4.92 12.43
CA GLU A 158 13.17 5.66 11.42
C GLU A 158 12.56 5.50 10.03
N ASP A 159 12.52 6.58 9.26
CA ASP A 159 12.06 6.53 7.87
C ASP A 159 13.08 5.82 6.98
N ALA A 160 12.64 5.29 5.85
CA ALA A 160 13.45 4.58 4.88
C ALA A 160 14.10 5.54 3.86
N CYS A 161 15.04 5.02 3.08
CA CYS A 161 15.65 5.74 1.96
C CYS A 161 14.60 6.21 0.94
N ARG A 162 14.88 7.32 0.29
CA ARG A 162 14.09 7.83 -0.83
C ARG A 162 14.51 7.13 -2.12
N ILE A 163 13.53 6.63 -2.89
CA ILE A 163 13.79 6.02 -4.20
C ILE A 163 14.05 7.12 -5.21
N ILE A 164 15.19 7.06 -5.93
CA ILE A 164 15.58 7.97 -7.01
C ILE A 164 15.33 7.32 -8.36
N GLU A 165 15.73 6.07 -8.52
CA GLU A 165 15.57 5.31 -9.75
C GLU A 165 15.21 3.85 -9.40
N GLN A 166 14.25 3.30 -10.11
CA GLN A 166 13.86 1.90 -9.94
C GLN A 166 13.96 1.17 -11.27
N GLY A 167 14.92 0.25 -11.35
CA GLY A 167 15.14 -0.64 -12.49
C GLY A 167 15.12 -2.10 -12.10
N ASP A 168 15.09 -2.99 -13.10
CA ASP A 168 15.03 -4.44 -12.88
C ASP A 168 16.31 -5.01 -12.24
N LYS A 169 17.46 -4.43 -12.58
CA LYS A 169 18.77 -4.90 -12.10
C LYS A 169 19.38 -4.02 -11.01
N ARG A 170 18.90 -2.80 -10.89
CA ARG A 170 19.47 -1.78 -10.02
C ARG A 170 18.38 -0.88 -9.49
N VAL A 171 18.45 -0.56 -8.19
CA VAL A 171 17.63 0.46 -7.55
C VAL A 171 18.56 1.51 -6.96
N VAL A 172 18.29 2.78 -7.21
CA VAL A 172 19.04 3.91 -6.64
C VAL A 172 18.21 4.55 -5.55
N TYR A 173 18.79 4.57 -4.36
CA TYR A 173 18.21 5.19 -3.16
C TYR A 173 19.04 6.41 -2.76
N ARG A 174 18.40 7.36 -2.06
CA ARG A 174 19.08 8.48 -1.41
C ARG A 174 18.96 8.38 0.10
N LEU A 175 20.08 8.55 0.79
CA LEU A 175 20.21 8.39 2.24
C LEU A 175 19.63 9.57 3.04
N ASP A 176 19.27 10.67 2.38
CA ASP A 176 18.76 11.88 3.03
C ASP A 176 17.55 11.65 3.92
N ARG A 177 16.62 10.81 3.47
CA ARG A 177 15.41 10.47 4.22
C ARG A 177 15.64 9.37 5.26
N LEU A 178 16.58 8.48 5.03
CA LEU A 178 16.86 7.37 5.97
C LEU A 178 17.22 7.93 7.36
N GLY A 179 16.54 7.44 8.36
CA GLY A 179 16.78 7.82 9.74
C GLY A 179 16.02 9.06 10.21
N ILE A 180 15.26 9.73 9.38
CA ILE A 180 14.33 10.78 9.84
C ILE A 180 13.33 10.15 10.81
N PRO A 181 13.16 10.69 12.04
CA PRO A 181 12.22 10.13 12.99
C PRO A 181 10.79 10.14 12.44
N LEU A 182 10.10 9.03 12.60
CA LEU A 182 8.77 8.78 12.06
C LEU A 182 7.87 8.31 13.20
N ILE A 183 6.71 8.93 13.35
CA ILE A 183 5.64 8.43 14.23
C ILE A 183 4.68 7.60 13.41
N GLU A 184 4.42 6.37 13.86
CA GLU A 184 3.39 5.49 13.33
C GLU A 184 2.25 5.35 14.34
N ILE A 185 1.04 5.65 13.89
CA ILE A 185 -0.18 5.56 14.68
C ILE A 185 -1.14 4.65 13.95
N SER A 186 -1.52 3.55 14.59
CA SER A 186 -2.49 2.60 14.06
C SER A 186 -3.76 2.62 14.90
N THR A 187 -4.92 2.56 14.25
CA THR A 187 -6.21 2.41 14.95
C THR A 187 -6.68 0.97 14.93
N THR A 188 -7.57 0.63 15.86
CA THR A 188 -8.38 -0.59 15.74
C THR A 188 -9.36 -0.47 14.56
N PRO A 189 -9.92 -1.59 14.05
CA PRO A 189 -10.90 -1.55 12.97
C PRO A 189 -12.32 -1.19 13.49
N ASP A 190 -12.41 -0.27 14.44
CA ASP A 190 -13.66 0.15 15.07
C ASP A 190 -14.31 1.36 14.39
N ILE A 191 -13.80 1.75 13.25
CA ILE A 191 -14.42 2.76 12.39
C ILE A 191 -15.46 2.06 11.51
N HIS A 192 -16.73 2.50 11.60
CA HIS A 192 -17.85 1.85 10.94
C HIS A 192 -18.63 2.77 9.99
N HIS A 193 -18.12 3.97 9.77
CA HIS A 193 -18.70 4.96 8.86
C HIS A 193 -17.60 5.74 8.14
N PRO A 194 -17.75 6.06 6.83
CA PRO A 194 -16.73 6.81 6.09
C PRO A 194 -16.38 8.17 6.71
N GLU A 195 -17.39 8.93 7.17
CA GLU A 195 -17.16 10.22 7.83
C GLU A 195 -16.48 10.07 9.20
N GLN A 196 -16.74 8.99 9.91
CA GLN A 196 -16.01 8.68 11.15
C GLN A 196 -14.50 8.53 10.90
N ALA A 197 -14.11 7.90 9.81
CA ALA A 197 -12.70 7.77 9.42
C ALA A 197 -12.04 9.14 9.22
N LYS A 198 -12.72 10.07 8.56
CA LYS A 198 -12.26 11.44 8.37
C LYS A 198 -12.10 12.17 9.71
N VAL A 199 -13.06 12.04 10.62
CA VAL A 199 -13.00 12.65 11.96
C VAL A 199 -11.81 12.11 12.74
N VAL A 200 -11.59 10.81 12.75
CA VAL A 200 -10.44 10.17 13.41
C VAL A 200 -9.11 10.65 12.81
N ALA A 201 -8.99 10.63 11.48
CA ALA A 201 -7.78 11.10 10.80
C ALA A 201 -7.48 12.57 11.09
N LYS A 202 -8.51 13.42 11.12
CA LYS A 202 -8.38 14.83 11.47
C LYS A 202 -7.92 15.02 12.92
N PHE A 203 -8.50 14.28 13.86
CA PHE A 203 -8.11 14.34 15.28
C PHE A 203 -6.64 13.98 15.46
N ILE A 204 -6.19 12.88 14.85
CA ILE A 204 -4.80 12.45 14.90
C ILE A 204 -3.90 13.50 14.26
N GLY A 205 -4.26 14.02 13.10
CA GLY A 205 -3.51 15.07 12.42
C GLY A 205 -3.40 16.36 13.25
N ASP A 206 -4.45 16.74 13.95
CA ASP A 206 -4.47 17.92 14.84
C ASP A 206 -3.56 17.69 16.06
N ALA A 207 -3.58 16.49 16.66
CA ALA A 207 -2.68 16.14 17.75
C ALA A 207 -1.20 16.21 17.32
N LEU A 208 -0.88 15.69 16.15
CA LEU A 208 0.48 15.76 15.59
C LEU A 208 0.93 17.21 15.38
N ARG A 209 0.09 18.03 14.76
CA ARG A 209 0.39 19.45 14.51
C ARG A 209 0.49 20.29 15.79
N ALA A 210 -0.26 19.93 16.84
CA ALA A 210 -0.21 20.60 18.12
C ALA A 210 1.19 20.63 18.74
N THR A 211 1.99 19.59 18.50
CA THR A 211 3.36 19.50 18.99
C THR A 211 4.28 20.55 18.38
N ARG A 212 3.95 21.11 17.21
CA ARG A 212 4.79 22.00 16.38
C ARG A 212 6.15 21.40 15.99
N LYS A 213 6.30 20.09 16.13
CA LYS A 213 7.53 19.32 15.86
C LYS A 213 7.34 18.24 14.81
N VAL A 214 6.36 18.43 13.91
CA VAL A 214 6.17 17.57 12.74
C VAL A 214 6.54 18.32 11.48
N LYS A 215 7.15 17.61 10.54
CA LYS A 215 7.50 18.17 9.23
C LYS A 215 6.25 18.49 8.43
N ARG A 216 6.37 19.46 7.53
CA ARG A 216 5.30 19.91 6.63
C ARG A 216 5.70 19.66 5.17
N GLY A 217 4.70 19.55 4.30
CA GLY A 217 4.89 19.38 2.87
C GLY A 217 4.62 17.96 2.38
N LEU A 218 4.75 17.79 1.08
CA LEU A 218 4.50 16.50 0.42
C LEU A 218 5.49 15.42 0.89
N GLY A 219 4.98 14.21 1.10
CA GLY A 219 5.78 13.07 1.52
C GLY A 219 6.11 13.01 3.01
N THR A 220 5.75 14.03 3.81
CA THR A 220 6.01 14.08 5.26
C THR A 220 4.94 13.36 6.08
N ILE A 221 3.79 13.11 5.49
CA ILE A 221 2.69 12.32 6.05
C ILE A 221 2.24 11.28 5.03
N ARG A 222 1.98 10.07 5.51
CA ARG A 222 1.41 8.97 4.73
C ARG A 222 0.25 8.39 5.51
N GLN A 223 -0.88 8.20 4.84
CA GLN A 223 -2.09 7.63 5.42
C GLN A 223 -2.50 6.40 4.62
N ASP A 224 -2.71 5.30 5.31
CA ASP A 224 -3.20 4.06 4.74
C ASP A 224 -4.54 3.70 5.40
N LEU A 225 -5.46 3.18 4.60
CA LEU A 225 -6.75 2.70 5.05
C LEU A 225 -6.80 1.18 4.95
N ASN A 226 -7.34 0.51 5.96
CA ASN A 226 -7.75 -0.87 5.87
C ASN A 226 -9.27 -0.91 5.84
N VAL A 227 -9.87 -1.45 4.79
CA VAL A 227 -11.31 -1.44 4.58
C VAL A 227 -11.80 -2.86 4.36
N SER A 228 -12.86 -3.25 5.06
CA SER A 228 -13.54 -4.52 4.84
C SER A 228 -15.05 -4.39 5.08
N ILE A 229 -15.80 -5.24 4.40
CA ILE A 229 -17.24 -5.44 4.64
C ILE A 229 -17.51 -6.92 4.89
N LYS A 230 -18.69 -7.24 5.44
CA LYS A 230 -19.14 -8.61 5.64
C LYS A 230 -19.21 -9.34 4.30
N GLY A 231 -18.60 -10.52 4.23
CA GLY A 231 -18.51 -11.31 3.00
C GLY A 231 -17.45 -10.82 2.00
N GLY A 232 -16.80 -9.70 2.29
CA GLY A 232 -15.64 -9.20 1.54
C GLY A 232 -14.32 -9.62 2.16
N ALA A 233 -13.29 -8.77 2.01
CA ALA A 233 -11.97 -9.02 2.54
C ALA A 233 -11.31 -7.72 3.01
N ARG A 234 -10.25 -7.86 3.81
CA ARG A 234 -9.43 -6.72 4.20
C ARG A 234 -8.58 -6.25 3.02
N VAL A 235 -8.79 -5.02 2.61
CA VAL A 235 -8.01 -4.35 1.58
C VAL A 235 -7.28 -3.17 2.21
N GLU A 236 -5.97 -3.11 1.99
CA GLU A 236 -5.13 -1.99 2.39
C GLU A 236 -5.03 -1.00 1.23
N ILE A 237 -5.37 0.26 1.49
CA ILE A 237 -5.33 1.33 0.48
C ILE A 237 -4.27 2.34 0.87
N LYS A 238 -3.24 2.46 0.06
CA LYS A 238 -2.11 3.38 0.25
C LYS A 238 -2.30 4.68 -0.51
N GLY A 239 -1.60 5.72 -0.04
CA GLY A 239 -1.52 6.99 -0.76
C GLY A 239 -2.73 7.90 -0.60
N VAL A 240 -3.41 7.80 0.52
CA VAL A 240 -4.51 8.72 0.86
C VAL A 240 -3.90 10.01 1.41
N GLN A 241 -3.94 11.10 0.65
CA GLN A 241 -3.28 12.36 1.02
C GLN A 241 -4.21 13.37 1.66
N GLU A 242 -5.43 13.47 1.20
CA GLU A 242 -6.39 14.49 1.59
C GLU A 242 -7.50 13.93 2.48
N LEU A 243 -7.80 14.64 3.58
CA LEU A 243 -8.86 14.23 4.51
C LEU A 243 -10.24 14.09 3.83
N ASP A 244 -10.56 15.00 2.91
CA ASP A 244 -11.85 15.00 2.21
C ASP A 244 -12.00 13.81 1.26
N MET A 245 -10.90 13.21 0.83
CA MET A 245 -10.91 12.01 -0.01
C MET A 245 -11.12 10.72 0.77
N ILE A 246 -10.90 10.71 2.09
CA ILE A 246 -11.05 9.51 2.92
C ILE A 246 -12.46 8.91 2.81
N PRO A 247 -13.54 9.66 3.01
CA PRO A 247 -14.89 9.10 2.85
C PRO A 247 -15.16 8.58 1.44
N VAL A 248 -14.71 9.31 0.42
CA VAL A 248 -14.89 8.95 -0.99
C VAL A 248 -14.21 7.63 -1.31
N ILE A 249 -12.96 7.46 -0.88
CA ILE A 249 -12.19 6.23 -1.11
C ILE A 249 -12.84 5.03 -0.40
N ILE A 250 -13.33 5.22 0.83
CA ILE A 250 -14.03 4.16 1.57
C ILE A 250 -15.32 3.77 0.87
N GLU A 251 -16.12 4.72 0.43
CA GLU A 251 -17.35 4.46 -0.34
C GLU A 251 -17.06 3.69 -1.64
N ARG A 252 -16.02 4.10 -2.38
CA ARG A 252 -15.59 3.42 -3.61
C ARG A 252 -15.15 1.97 -3.34
N GLU A 253 -14.43 1.75 -2.25
CA GLU A 253 -14.00 0.40 -1.89
C GLU A 253 -15.16 -0.48 -1.43
N VAL A 254 -16.10 0.07 -0.69
CA VAL A 254 -17.35 -0.63 -0.34
C VAL A 254 -18.12 -1.03 -1.60
N GLU A 255 -18.31 -0.10 -2.53
CA GLU A 255 -18.95 -0.36 -3.83
C GLU A 255 -18.22 -1.46 -4.60
N ARG A 256 -16.89 -1.37 -4.68
CA ARG A 256 -16.06 -2.38 -5.35
C ARG A 256 -16.26 -3.77 -4.75
N GLN A 257 -16.19 -3.89 -3.43
CA GLN A 257 -16.36 -5.17 -2.75
C GLN A 257 -17.77 -5.74 -2.93
N LEU A 258 -18.79 -4.90 -2.87
CA LEU A 258 -20.17 -5.33 -3.14
C LEU A 258 -20.34 -5.85 -4.57
N ASN A 259 -19.77 -5.17 -5.55
CA ASN A 259 -19.83 -5.58 -6.94
C ASN A 259 -19.04 -6.88 -7.19
N LEU A 260 -17.90 -7.06 -6.54
CA LEU A 260 -17.14 -8.31 -6.59
C LEU A 260 -17.89 -9.48 -5.94
N ILE A 261 -18.62 -9.24 -4.84
CA ILE A 261 -19.49 -10.24 -4.21
C ILE A 261 -20.62 -10.66 -5.16
N LYS A 262 -21.23 -9.69 -5.87
CA LYS A 262 -22.26 -9.99 -6.89
C LYS A 262 -21.69 -10.84 -8.03
N ILE A 263 -20.48 -10.54 -8.49
CA ILE A 263 -19.80 -11.33 -9.52
C ILE A 263 -19.54 -12.75 -9.02
N LYS A 264 -19.07 -12.91 -7.78
CA LYS A 264 -18.90 -14.23 -7.16
C LYS A 264 -20.21 -15.02 -7.13
N GLU A 265 -21.29 -14.42 -6.67
CA GLU A 265 -22.61 -15.05 -6.61
C GLU A 265 -23.12 -15.48 -8.00
N GLU A 266 -22.94 -14.65 -9.01
CA GLU A 266 -23.28 -14.99 -10.39
C GLU A 266 -22.43 -16.15 -10.93
N LEU A 267 -21.12 -16.16 -10.63
CA LEU A 267 -20.23 -17.27 -11.00
C LEU A 267 -20.63 -18.57 -10.32
N GLU A 268 -20.98 -18.53 -9.05
CA GLU A 268 -21.54 -19.70 -8.32
C GLU A 268 -22.82 -20.21 -8.97
N LYS A 269 -23.73 -19.32 -9.30
CA LYS A 269 -24.99 -19.64 -9.97
C LYS A 269 -24.78 -20.32 -11.33
N ARG A 270 -23.75 -19.89 -12.06
CA ARG A 270 -23.35 -20.48 -13.34
C ARG A 270 -22.55 -21.79 -13.19
N GLY A 271 -22.19 -22.17 -11.97
CA GLY A 271 -21.38 -23.33 -11.71
C GLY A 271 -19.92 -23.20 -12.11
N ALA A 272 -19.37 -21.97 -12.11
CA ALA A 272 -17.96 -21.72 -12.39
C ALA A 272 -17.03 -22.39 -11.36
N LYS A 273 -15.94 -22.97 -11.82
CA LYS A 273 -14.94 -23.67 -11.01
C LYS A 273 -13.54 -23.22 -11.38
N GLU A 274 -12.68 -23.08 -10.37
CA GLU A 274 -11.29 -22.67 -10.59
C GLU A 274 -10.50 -23.66 -11.45
N GLU A 275 -10.80 -24.95 -11.34
CA GLU A 275 -10.16 -26.02 -12.11
C GLU A 275 -10.43 -25.93 -13.61
N GLU A 276 -11.47 -25.22 -14.01
CA GLU A 276 -11.80 -24.96 -15.41
C GLU A 276 -10.98 -23.82 -16.02
N LEU A 277 -10.34 -23.00 -15.18
CA LEU A 277 -9.43 -21.92 -15.61
C LEU A 277 -8.03 -22.49 -15.85
N LYS A 278 -7.87 -23.13 -17.00
CA LYS A 278 -6.64 -23.84 -17.36
C LYS A 278 -5.62 -22.91 -18.04
N GLU A 279 -4.34 -23.17 -17.80
CA GLU A 279 -3.25 -22.54 -18.54
C GLU A 279 -3.11 -23.13 -19.96
N GLU A 280 -4.16 -23.00 -20.74
CA GLU A 280 -4.20 -23.37 -22.16
C GLU A 280 -4.18 -22.10 -23.00
N PHE A 281 -3.08 -21.86 -23.70
CA PHE A 281 -2.91 -20.68 -24.55
C PHE A 281 -3.18 -21.04 -25.98
N TYR A 282 -4.16 -20.37 -26.58
CA TYR A 282 -4.56 -20.59 -27.97
C TYR A 282 -3.89 -19.53 -28.85
N ASP A 283 -3.09 -19.96 -29.82
CA ASP A 283 -2.57 -19.05 -30.84
C ASP A 283 -3.67 -18.73 -31.85
N VAL A 284 -4.11 -17.49 -31.86
CA VAL A 284 -5.15 -16.99 -32.77
C VAL A 284 -4.60 -15.93 -33.72
N SER A 285 -3.30 -15.86 -33.88
CA SER A 285 -2.60 -14.87 -34.71
C SER A 285 -3.10 -14.85 -36.16
N ASP A 286 -3.41 -15.99 -36.73
CA ASP A 286 -3.91 -16.13 -38.11
C ASP A 286 -5.26 -15.45 -38.30
N ILE A 287 -6.13 -15.42 -37.30
CA ILE A 287 -7.43 -14.75 -37.32
C ILE A 287 -7.24 -13.24 -37.54
N PHE A 288 -6.17 -12.66 -37.01
CA PHE A 288 -5.89 -11.23 -37.05
C PHE A 288 -4.92 -10.81 -38.15
N ALA A 289 -4.66 -11.66 -39.15
CA ALA A 289 -3.72 -11.36 -40.23
C ALA A 289 -4.03 -10.07 -40.98
N ASN A 290 -5.33 -9.76 -41.16
CA ASN A 290 -5.81 -8.55 -41.82
C ASN A 290 -6.64 -7.64 -40.91
N THR A 291 -6.31 -7.64 -39.61
CA THR A 291 -7.07 -6.88 -38.61
C THR A 291 -6.95 -5.37 -38.76
N GLY A 292 -8.05 -4.66 -38.48
CA GLY A 292 -8.06 -3.21 -38.32
C GLY A 292 -7.42 -2.70 -37.02
N SER A 293 -7.11 -3.57 -36.09
CA SER A 293 -6.45 -3.21 -34.83
C SER A 293 -4.99 -2.83 -35.06
N LYS A 294 -4.67 -1.56 -34.86
CA LYS A 294 -3.28 -1.05 -35.01
C LYS A 294 -2.30 -1.73 -34.06
N ILE A 295 -2.73 -2.02 -32.85
CA ILE A 295 -1.89 -2.66 -31.82
C ILE A 295 -1.55 -4.08 -32.23
N ILE A 296 -2.55 -4.87 -32.62
CA ILE A 296 -2.38 -6.25 -33.04
C ILE A 296 -1.55 -6.31 -34.33
N ALA A 297 -1.93 -5.51 -35.35
CA ALA A 297 -1.20 -5.46 -36.61
C ALA A 297 0.28 -5.11 -36.43
N SER A 298 0.59 -4.13 -35.60
CA SER A 298 1.97 -3.74 -35.25
C SER A 298 2.73 -4.87 -34.55
N THR A 299 2.07 -5.58 -33.66
CA THR A 299 2.68 -6.71 -32.94
C THR A 299 3.03 -7.87 -33.88
N LEU A 300 2.10 -8.24 -34.75
CA LEU A 300 2.29 -9.31 -35.73
C LEU A 300 3.41 -8.98 -36.72
N LYS A 301 3.51 -7.71 -37.17
CA LYS A 301 4.61 -7.26 -38.06
C LYS A 301 5.99 -7.40 -37.42
N ARG A 302 6.09 -7.35 -36.10
CA ARG A 302 7.34 -7.51 -35.35
C ARG A 302 7.63 -8.97 -34.96
N GLY A 303 6.83 -9.92 -35.44
CA GLY A 303 6.98 -11.33 -35.14
C GLY A 303 6.37 -11.76 -33.81
N GLY A 304 5.56 -10.88 -33.18
CA GLY A 304 4.76 -11.24 -32.01
C GLY A 304 3.56 -12.11 -32.37
N LYS A 305 2.82 -12.50 -31.35
CA LYS A 305 1.63 -13.36 -31.47
C LYS A 305 0.41 -12.71 -30.82
N VAL A 306 -0.77 -13.20 -31.18
CA VAL A 306 -2.01 -12.99 -30.44
C VAL A 306 -2.38 -14.30 -29.76
N LEU A 307 -2.31 -14.32 -28.45
CA LEU A 307 -2.68 -15.48 -27.64
C LEU A 307 -3.99 -15.22 -26.92
N ALA A 308 -4.78 -16.26 -26.75
CA ALA A 308 -6.05 -16.24 -26.06
C ALA A 308 -6.09 -17.24 -24.93
N VAL A 309 -6.84 -16.93 -23.88
CA VAL A 309 -7.28 -17.88 -22.86
C VAL A 309 -8.80 -17.91 -22.80
N LYS A 310 -9.32 -19.07 -22.45
CA LYS A 310 -10.74 -19.29 -22.19
C LYS A 310 -11.03 -19.05 -20.71
N LEU A 311 -12.06 -18.22 -20.45
CA LEU A 311 -12.61 -18.00 -19.11
C LEU A 311 -14.04 -18.55 -19.06
N PRO A 312 -14.23 -19.85 -18.74
CA PRO A 312 -15.54 -20.45 -18.65
C PRO A 312 -16.44 -19.74 -17.66
N LYS A 313 -17.69 -19.45 -18.05
CA LYS A 313 -18.73 -18.80 -17.23
C LYS A 313 -18.55 -17.29 -16.98
N PHE A 314 -17.54 -16.65 -17.56
CA PHE A 314 -17.23 -15.22 -17.31
C PHE A 314 -17.89 -14.25 -18.29
N ARG A 315 -18.67 -14.71 -19.28
CA ARG A 315 -19.30 -13.82 -20.26
C ARG A 315 -20.20 -12.78 -19.59
N GLY A 316 -20.00 -11.50 -19.93
CA GLY A 316 -20.70 -10.36 -19.36
C GLY A 316 -20.14 -9.89 -18.01
N LEU A 317 -19.31 -10.68 -17.36
CA LEU A 317 -18.76 -10.35 -16.05
C LEU A 317 -17.44 -9.60 -16.11
N ILE A 318 -16.62 -9.84 -17.15
CA ILE A 318 -15.36 -9.11 -17.36
C ILE A 318 -15.64 -7.63 -17.60
N GLY A 319 -16.70 -7.34 -18.36
CA GLY A 319 -17.18 -5.99 -18.62
C GLY A 319 -18.00 -5.35 -17.51
N SER A 320 -18.26 -6.06 -16.41
CA SER A 320 -19.03 -5.54 -15.28
C SER A 320 -18.27 -4.45 -14.54
N GLU A 321 -18.90 -3.30 -14.33
CA GLU A 321 -18.33 -2.20 -13.56
C GLU A 321 -18.28 -2.54 -12.07
N ILE A 322 -17.12 -2.35 -11.46
CA ILE A 322 -16.89 -2.60 -10.03
C ILE A 322 -16.67 -1.31 -9.25
N GLN A 323 -16.11 -0.30 -9.91
CA GLN A 323 -16.00 1.08 -9.45
C GLN A 323 -16.38 1.99 -10.61
N PRO A 324 -16.74 3.24 -10.38
CA PRO A 324 -17.04 4.15 -11.49
C PRO A 324 -15.92 4.22 -12.54
N GLY A 325 -16.23 3.80 -13.76
CA GLY A 325 -15.28 3.75 -14.87
C GLY A 325 -14.24 2.63 -14.79
N ARG A 326 -14.33 1.71 -13.85
CA ARG A 326 -13.42 0.57 -13.71
C ARG A 326 -14.21 -0.74 -13.65
N ARG A 327 -13.79 -1.71 -14.46
CA ARG A 327 -14.45 -3.00 -14.62
C ARG A 327 -13.58 -4.12 -14.05
N LEU A 328 -14.12 -5.33 -13.96
CA LEU A 328 -13.31 -6.52 -13.64
C LEU A 328 -12.17 -6.69 -14.65
N GLY A 329 -12.45 -6.44 -15.94
CA GLY A 329 -11.43 -6.44 -16.99
C GLY A 329 -10.31 -5.41 -16.76
N THR A 330 -10.62 -4.26 -16.17
CA THR A 330 -9.62 -3.26 -15.78
C THR A 330 -8.67 -3.82 -14.71
N GLU A 331 -9.18 -4.55 -13.72
CA GLU A 331 -8.33 -5.20 -12.72
C GLU A 331 -7.47 -6.32 -13.32
N MET A 332 -7.99 -7.07 -14.28
CA MET A 332 -7.20 -8.06 -15.03
C MET A 332 -6.06 -7.38 -15.79
N ALA A 333 -6.35 -6.24 -16.45
CA ALA A 333 -5.35 -5.44 -17.14
C ALA A 333 -4.28 -4.88 -16.17
N ASP A 334 -4.68 -4.42 -15.00
CA ASP A 334 -3.76 -3.94 -13.97
C ASP A 334 -2.76 -5.03 -13.53
N ARG A 335 -3.22 -6.28 -13.38
CA ARG A 335 -2.37 -7.44 -13.08
C ARG A 335 -1.39 -7.76 -14.20
N ALA A 336 -1.84 -7.67 -15.44
CA ALA A 336 -1.04 -7.95 -16.65
C ALA A 336 -0.05 -6.82 -17.00
N LYS A 337 -0.21 -5.63 -16.39
CA LYS A 337 0.48 -4.39 -16.78
C LYS A 337 2.00 -4.45 -16.69
N LYS A 338 2.56 -5.30 -15.86
CA LYS A 338 4.02 -5.54 -15.80
C LYS A 338 4.59 -6.20 -17.04
N TYR A 339 3.74 -6.81 -17.86
CA TYR A 339 4.13 -7.52 -19.10
C TYR A 339 3.65 -6.79 -20.35
N VAL A 340 2.41 -6.31 -20.36
CA VAL A 340 1.75 -5.72 -21.53
C VAL A 340 1.03 -4.43 -21.17
N LYS A 341 0.82 -3.56 -22.17
CA LYS A 341 0.11 -2.28 -21.97
C LYS A 341 -1.40 -2.42 -21.78
N GLY A 342 -1.98 -3.52 -22.25
CA GLY A 342 -3.40 -3.77 -22.17
C GLY A 342 -3.77 -5.17 -22.62
N ILE A 343 -5.03 -5.51 -22.42
CA ILE A 343 -5.66 -6.77 -22.82
C ILE A 343 -6.92 -6.45 -23.63
N PHE A 344 -7.42 -7.41 -24.38
CA PHE A 344 -8.73 -7.35 -25.03
C PHE A 344 -9.61 -8.49 -24.48
N HIS A 345 -10.89 -8.22 -24.26
CA HIS A 345 -11.83 -9.26 -23.81
C HIS A 345 -13.16 -9.18 -24.57
N ILE A 346 -13.86 -10.29 -24.59
CA ILE A 346 -15.07 -10.46 -25.38
C ILE A 346 -16.16 -9.43 -25.07
N ASP A 347 -16.28 -9.00 -23.81
CA ASP A 347 -17.38 -8.12 -23.38
C ASP A 347 -17.25 -6.69 -23.90
N GLU A 348 -16.06 -6.27 -24.34
CA GLU A 348 -15.83 -4.96 -24.96
C GLU A 348 -15.75 -5.00 -26.49
N LEU A 349 -15.74 -6.19 -27.07
CA LEU A 349 -15.59 -6.38 -28.51
C LEU A 349 -16.96 -6.58 -29.19
N PRO A 350 -17.13 -6.18 -30.48
CA PRO A 350 -16.13 -5.59 -31.37
C PRO A 350 -15.79 -4.15 -31.03
N ASN A 351 -14.51 -3.83 -31.00
CA ASN A 351 -13.97 -2.50 -30.74
C ASN A 351 -12.48 -2.47 -31.09
N TYR A 352 -11.83 -1.32 -30.96
CA TYR A 352 -10.38 -1.14 -31.15
C TYR A 352 -9.83 -1.65 -32.50
N GLY A 353 -10.66 -1.66 -33.53
CA GLY A 353 -10.31 -2.18 -34.85
C GLY A 353 -10.44 -3.70 -34.98
N ILE A 354 -10.92 -4.39 -33.95
CA ILE A 354 -11.27 -5.82 -34.00
C ILE A 354 -12.72 -5.94 -34.51
N SER A 355 -12.91 -6.69 -35.61
CA SER A 355 -14.21 -6.86 -36.22
C SER A 355 -15.06 -7.93 -35.51
N ARG A 356 -16.37 -7.93 -35.84
CA ARG A 356 -17.29 -8.96 -35.36
C ARG A 356 -16.90 -10.35 -35.86
N GLU A 357 -16.49 -10.43 -37.11
CA GLU A 357 -16.07 -11.70 -37.72
C GLU A 357 -14.84 -12.26 -37.01
N GLU A 358 -13.86 -11.41 -36.66
CA GLU A 358 -12.69 -11.83 -35.91
C GLU A 358 -13.10 -12.34 -34.53
N VAL A 359 -14.02 -11.69 -33.84
CA VAL A 359 -14.55 -12.16 -32.52
C VAL A 359 -15.22 -13.53 -32.68
N ASP A 360 -16.09 -13.69 -33.69
CA ASP A 360 -16.80 -14.95 -33.94
C ASP A 360 -15.82 -16.10 -34.26
N MET A 361 -14.76 -15.82 -35.01
CA MET A 361 -13.70 -16.79 -35.29
C MET A 361 -12.93 -17.21 -34.02
N VAL A 362 -12.68 -16.30 -33.07
CA VAL A 362 -12.08 -16.64 -31.79
C VAL A 362 -13.03 -17.51 -30.96
N ILE A 363 -14.32 -17.17 -30.91
CA ILE A 363 -15.34 -17.96 -30.21
C ILE A 363 -15.35 -19.40 -30.74
N GLU A 364 -15.33 -19.57 -32.04
CA GLU A 364 -15.29 -20.88 -32.67
C GLU A 364 -13.98 -21.63 -32.37
N ARG A 365 -12.83 -20.95 -32.51
CA ARG A 365 -11.50 -21.52 -32.26
C ARG A 365 -11.35 -22.05 -30.84
N LEU A 366 -11.90 -21.35 -29.87
CA LEU A 366 -11.86 -21.71 -28.46
C LEU A 366 -13.03 -22.60 -28.03
N ASN A 367 -13.95 -22.90 -28.93
CA ASN A 367 -15.17 -23.66 -28.67
C ASN A 367 -15.93 -23.12 -27.43
N LEU A 368 -16.25 -21.81 -27.45
CA LEU A 368 -16.92 -21.14 -26.35
C LEU A 368 -18.42 -21.38 -26.36
N GLY A 369 -18.99 -21.70 -25.20
CA GLY A 369 -20.43 -21.67 -24.95
C GLY A 369 -20.95 -20.26 -24.74
N GLU A 370 -22.27 -20.13 -24.58
CA GLU A 370 -22.93 -18.82 -24.40
C GLU A 370 -22.46 -18.03 -23.20
N LEU A 371 -22.08 -18.72 -22.11
CA LEU A 371 -21.62 -18.11 -20.87
C LEU A 371 -20.09 -17.98 -20.77
N ASP A 372 -19.38 -18.48 -21.78
CA ASP A 372 -17.93 -18.49 -21.76
C ASP A 372 -17.36 -17.19 -22.34
N ALA A 373 -16.22 -16.76 -21.80
CA ALA A 373 -15.50 -15.59 -22.25
C ALA A 373 -14.09 -15.95 -22.71
N PHE A 374 -13.46 -15.01 -23.41
CA PHE A 374 -12.05 -15.06 -23.73
C PHE A 374 -11.35 -13.73 -23.41
N VAL A 375 -10.06 -13.82 -23.21
CA VAL A 375 -9.14 -12.67 -23.13
C VAL A 375 -8.02 -12.86 -24.13
N LEU A 376 -7.68 -11.80 -24.86
CA LEU A 376 -6.61 -11.76 -25.86
C LEU A 376 -5.47 -10.87 -25.37
N VAL A 377 -4.25 -11.27 -25.65
CA VAL A 377 -3.04 -10.48 -25.50
C VAL A 377 -2.21 -10.55 -26.76
N ALA A 378 -1.79 -9.39 -27.27
CA ALA A 378 -0.87 -9.27 -28.39
C ALA A 378 0.51 -8.85 -27.90
N ALA A 379 1.49 -9.74 -27.96
CA ALA A 379 2.86 -9.50 -27.53
C ALA A 379 3.81 -10.60 -28.08
N GLU A 380 5.07 -10.55 -27.69
CA GLU A 380 5.98 -11.68 -27.82
C GLU A 380 5.40 -12.87 -27.05
N GLU A 381 5.63 -14.09 -27.52
CA GLU A 381 4.92 -15.29 -27.04
C GLU A 381 5.00 -15.50 -25.54
N GLU A 382 6.20 -15.50 -24.95
CA GLU A 382 6.37 -15.71 -23.50
C GLU A 382 5.83 -14.54 -22.66
N VAL A 383 5.95 -13.31 -23.17
CA VAL A 383 5.34 -12.12 -22.54
C VAL A 383 3.83 -12.24 -22.52
N ALA A 384 3.22 -12.64 -23.63
CA ALA A 384 1.79 -12.86 -23.72
C ALA A 384 1.29 -13.96 -22.78
N LYS A 385 2.01 -15.06 -22.68
CA LYS A 385 1.70 -16.16 -21.73
C LYS A 385 1.75 -15.67 -20.27
N ASN A 386 2.78 -14.93 -19.91
CA ASN A 386 2.90 -14.38 -18.56
C ASN A 386 1.77 -13.42 -18.23
N ALA A 387 1.40 -12.53 -19.16
CA ALA A 387 0.26 -11.64 -19.00
C ALA A 387 -1.06 -12.41 -18.80
N LEU A 388 -1.29 -13.46 -19.60
CA LEU A 388 -2.49 -14.29 -19.50
C LEU A 388 -2.54 -15.15 -18.23
N ARG A 389 -1.41 -15.57 -17.69
CA ARG A 389 -1.35 -16.21 -16.36
C ARG A 389 -1.86 -15.29 -15.27
N GLU A 390 -1.52 -14.01 -15.31
CA GLU A 390 -2.05 -13.00 -14.38
C GLU A 390 -3.56 -12.82 -14.54
N VAL A 391 -4.07 -12.83 -15.77
CA VAL A 391 -5.50 -12.78 -16.04
C VAL A 391 -6.22 -13.99 -15.45
N LEU A 392 -5.70 -15.19 -15.67
CA LEU A 392 -6.23 -16.42 -15.10
C LEU A 392 -6.23 -16.41 -13.58
N GLN A 393 -5.16 -15.92 -12.96
CA GLN A 393 -5.07 -15.79 -11.52
C GLN A 393 -6.14 -14.82 -10.98
N ARG A 394 -6.32 -13.67 -11.63
CA ARG A 394 -7.38 -12.72 -11.23
C ARG A 394 -8.79 -13.30 -11.41
N ALA A 395 -9.00 -14.11 -12.43
CA ALA A 395 -10.26 -14.82 -12.65
C ALA A 395 -10.54 -15.84 -11.54
N ARG A 396 -9.53 -16.62 -11.10
CA ARG A 396 -9.66 -17.52 -9.95
C ARG A 396 -10.05 -16.78 -8.68
N GLU A 397 -9.40 -15.64 -8.42
CA GLU A 397 -9.75 -14.78 -7.29
C GLU A 397 -11.20 -14.26 -7.35
N ALA A 398 -11.71 -13.94 -8.55
CA ALA A 398 -13.10 -13.53 -8.73
C ALA A 398 -14.10 -14.64 -8.35
N ILE A 399 -13.77 -15.88 -8.62
CA ILE A 399 -14.57 -17.05 -8.19
C ILE A 399 -14.58 -17.17 -6.67
N ARG A 400 -13.47 -16.91 -6.00
CA ARG A 400 -13.35 -16.95 -4.52
C ARG A 400 -14.06 -15.75 -3.87
N GLY A 401 -14.13 -14.60 -4.53
CA GLY A 401 -14.76 -13.38 -4.05
C GLY A 401 -13.85 -12.17 -4.09
N VAL A 402 -13.71 -11.48 -2.95
CA VAL A 402 -12.83 -10.31 -2.81
C VAL A 402 -11.46 -10.78 -2.35
N PRO A 403 -10.38 -10.52 -3.11
CA PRO A 403 -9.04 -10.87 -2.66
C PRO A 403 -8.53 -9.90 -1.60
N GLU A 404 -7.78 -10.43 -0.64
CA GLU A 404 -6.96 -9.59 0.26
C GLU A 404 -5.77 -9.05 -0.51
N GLU A 405 -5.66 -7.75 -0.60
CA GLU A 405 -4.62 -7.09 -1.39
C GLU A 405 -4.30 -5.68 -0.91
N THR A 406 -3.15 -5.17 -1.33
CA THR A 406 -2.78 -3.77 -1.20
C THR A 406 -3.11 -3.05 -2.51
N ARG A 407 -3.81 -1.92 -2.38
CA ARG A 407 -4.21 -1.06 -3.48
C ARG A 407 -3.67 0.35 -3.26
N ARG A 408 -3.62 1.16 -4.30
CA ARG A 408 -3.32 2.59 -4.19
C ARG A 408 -4.56 3.41 -4.52
N ALA A 409 -4.72 4.52 -3.82
CA ALA A 409 -5.74 5.50 -4.13
C ALA A 409 -5.41 6.23 -5.43
N LEU A 410 -6.44 6.48 -6.24
CA LEU A 410 -6.37 7.30 -7.44
C LEU A 410 -7.00 8.66 -7.16
N PRO A 411 -6.68 9.69 -7.97
CA PRO A 411 -7.19 11.05 -7.77
C PRO A 411 -8.72 11.18 -7.75
N ASP A 412 -9.43 10.28 -8.44
CA ASP A 412 -10.89 10.24 -8.51
C ASP A 412 -11.56 9.48 -7.33
N GLY A 413 -10.77 8.98 -6.39
CA GLY A 413 -11.23 8.18 -5.26
C GLY A 413 -11.35 6.67 -5.52
N ASN A 414 -11.17 6.23 -6.76
CA ASN A 414 -11.02 4.83 -7.09
C ASN A 414 -9.70 4.28 -6.57
N THR A 415 -9.54 2.97 -6.63
CA THR A 415 -8.30 2.29 -6.22
C THR A 415 -7.79 1.37 -7.31
N GLN A 416 -6.49 1.15 -7.31
CA GLN A 416 -5.80 0.29 -8.26
C GLN A 416 -4.93 -0.73 -7.52
N TYR A 417 -4.90 -1.96 -8.00
CA TYR A 417 -4.05 -3.02 -7.46
C TYR A 417 -2.56 -2.63 -7.45
N MET A 418 -1.90 -2.90 -6.35
CA MET A 418 -0.44 -2.77 -6.20
C MET A 418 0.24 -4.12 -6.07
N ARG A 419 -0.14 -4.90 -5.07
CA ARG A 419 0.49 -6.17 -4.69
C ARG A 419 -0.42 -6.96 -3.75
N PRO A 420 -0.16 -8.26 -3.52
CA PRO A 420 -0.79 -9.00 -2.43
C PRO A 420 -0.51 -8.33 -1.08
N LEU A 421 -1.36 -8.57 -0.08
CA LEU A 421 -1.07 -8.11 1.27
C LEU A 421 0.27 -8.71 1.74
N PRO A 422 1.15 -7.89 2.36
CA PRO A 422 2.35 -8.41 2.97
C PRO A 422 1.98 -9.34 4.15
N GLY A 423 2.79 -10.36 4.38
CA GLY A 423 2.70 -11.18 5.58
C GLY A 423 3.00 -10.36 6.84
N LYS A 424 2.87 -11.00 8.02
CA LYS A 424 3.27 -10.36 9.28
C LYS A 424 4.75 -9.98 9.21
N ALA A 425 5.05 -8.73 9.56
CA ALA A 425 6.43 -8.27 9.65
C ALA A 425 7.18 -9.09 10.72
N ARG A 426 8.36 -9.58 10.36
CA ARG A 426 9.27 -10.20 11.33
C ARG A 426 10.02 -9.12 12.08
N MET A 427 10.06 -9.24 13.41
CA MET A 427 10.77 -8.34 14.29
C MET A 427 11.74 -9.11 15.17
N TYR A 428 12.91 -8.51 15.39
CA TYR A 428 13.94 -9.01 16.30
C TYR A 428 14.34 -7.90 17.26
N PRO A 429 14.76 -8.22 18.49
CA PRO A 429 15.30 -7.22 19.41
C PRO A 429 16.51 -6.49 18.80
N GLU A 430 16.53 -5.15 18.92
CA GLU A 430 17.71 -4.35 18.60
C GLU A 430 18.73 -4.48 19.76
N THR A 431 19.90 -5.02 19.46
CA THR A 431 20.92 -5.29 20.49
C THR A 431 21.93 -4.15 20.69
N ASP A 432 22.01 -3.22 19.74
CA ASP A 432 22.94 -2.09 19.82
C ASP A 432 22.37 -0.88 20.60
N ILE A 433 21.07 -0.89 20.90
CA ILE A 433 20.41 0.18 21.64
C ILE A 433 19.86 -0.41 22.94
N PRO A 434 20.35 0.07 24.10
CA PRO A 434 19.82 -0.38 25.38
C PRO A 434 18.38 0.10 25.59
N PRO A 435 17.60 -0.58 26.45
CA PRO A 435 16.30 -0.09 26.87
C PRO A 435 16.38 1.32 27.43
N ILE A 436 15.42 2.17 27.07
CA ILE A 436 15.35 3.56 27.53
C ILE A 436 14.23 3.67 28.55
N PHE A 437 14.57 4.03 29.78
CA PHE A 437 13.60 4.22 30.84
C PHE A 437 12.89 5.57 30.68
N VAL A 438 11.57 5.54 30.78
CA VAL A 438 10.73 6.73 30.80
C VAL A 438 10.36 6.99 32.27
N SER A 439 11.05 7.94 32.89
CA SER A 439 10.84 8.23 34.32
C SER A 439 9.49 8.88 34.60
N GLU A 440 9.01 8.73 35.82
CA GLU A 440 7.74 9.39 36.22
C GLU A 440 7.87 10.92 36.21
N GLU A 441 9.07 11.45 36.49
CA GLU A 441 9.40 12.88 36.41
C GLU A 441 9.26 13.39 34.96
N LEU A 442 9.80 12.63 33.99
CA LEU A 442 9.68 12.96 32.56
C LEU A 442 8.21 12.92 32.10
N LYS A 443 7.48 11.87 32.47
CA LYS A 443 6.04 11.76 32.15
C LYS A 443 5.25 12.95 32.71
N LYS A 444 5.50 13.32 33.96
CA LYS A 444 4.87 14.46 34.61
C LYS A 444 5.20 15.78 33.92
N GLU A 445 6.48 16.02 33.63
CA GLU A 445 6.93 17.22 32.90
C GLU A 445 6.23 17.36 31.54
N ILE A 446 6.16 16.27 30.77
CA ILE A 446 5.50 16.27 29.46
C ILE A 446 4.00 16.52 29.62
N LEU A 447 3.35 15.86 30.56
CA LEU A 447 1.90 16.01 30.79
C LEU A 447 1.51 17.42 31.21
N GLU A 448 2.31 18.06 32.07
CA GLU A 448 2.08 19.43 32.54
C GLU A 448 2.31 20.48 31.44
N ASN A 449 3.10 20.16 30.42
CA ASN A 449 3.46 21.06 29.33
C ASN A 449 2.86 20.63 27.98
N LEU A 450 1.75 19.87 27.99
CA LEU A 450 1.10 19.47 26.75
C LEU A 450 0.60 20.70 25.97
N PRO A 451 0.82 20.72 24.65
CA PRO A 451 0.30 21.79 23.82
C PRO A 451 -1.23 21.74 23.72
N GLU A 452 -1.83 22.89 23.55
CA GLU A 452 -3.27 23.03 23.30
C GLU A 452 -3.60 22.56 21.88
N TYR A 453 -4.69 21.79 21.74
CA TYR A 453 -5.19 21.40 20.42
C TYR A 453 -5.57 22.64 19.60
N PRO A 454 -5.35 22.63 18.28
CA PRO A 454 -5.72 23.75 17.42
C PRO A 454 -7.19 24.17 17.55
N GLN A 455 -8.09 23.19 17.64
CA GLN A 455 -9.52 23.46 17.80
C GLN A 455 -9.84 24.08 19.16
N ALA A 456 -9.28 23.57 20.23
CA ALA A 456 -9.44 24.15 21.57
C ALA A 456 -8.92 25.57 21.62
N ARG A 457 -7.84 25.87 20.91
CA ARG A 457 -7.30 27.23 20.76
C ARG A 457 -8.26 28.15 20.02
N VAL A 458 -8.88 27.69 18.95
CA VAL A 458 -9.89 28.43 18.21
C VAL A 458 -11.08 28.74 19.13
N GLU A 459 -11.61 27.73 19.81
CA GLU A 459 -12.72 27.89 20.76
C GLU A 459 -12.39 28.91 21.90
N ARG A 460 -11.16 28.83 22.41
CA ARG A 460 -10.68 29.76 23.40
C ARG A 460 -10.63 31.21 22.86
N TYR A 461 -10.10 31.39 21.65
CA TYR A 461 -10.02 32.70 21.01
C TYR A 461 -11.40 33.26 20.71
N ILE A 462 -12.34 32.46 20.24
CA ILE A 462 -13.74 32.87 20.05
C ILE A 462 -14.33 33.39 21.39
N LYS A 463 -14.09 32.61 22.46
CA LYS A 463 -14.62 32.98 23.80
C LYS A 463 -13.92 34.21 24.40
N GLU A 464 -12.60 34.33 24.26
CA GLU A 464 -11.80 35.42 24.84
C GLU A 464 -11.91 36.72 24.05
N TYR A 465 -11.96 36.64 22.74
CA TYR A 465 -11.86 37.81 21.85
C TYR A 465 -13.13 38.08 21.04
N GLY A 466 -14.15 37.23 21.13
CA GLY A 466 -15.42 37.38 20.40
C GLY A 466 -15.26 37.43 18.87
N ILE A 467 -14.27 36.71 18.35
CA ILE A 467 -14.04 36.59 16.91
C ILE A 467 -14.75 35.35 16.37
N ASP A 468 -15.42 35.51 15.21
CA ASP A 468 -16.11 34.41 14.52
C ASP A 468 -15.12 33.53 13.69
#